data_a12f2e7799b7b44f8dcba5b89255c79c
#
_entry.id   a12f2e7799b7b44f8dcba5b89255c79c
#
_cell.length_a   1.000
_cell.length_b   1.000
_cell.length_c   1.000
_cell.angle_alpha   90.00
_cell.angle_beta   90.00
_cell.angle_gamma   90.00
#
_symmetry.space_group_name_H-M   'P 1'
#
loop_
_entity.id
_entity.type
_entity.pdbx_description
1 polymer ?
#
loop_
_entity_poly.entity_id
_entity_poly.type
_entity_poly.pdbx_seq_one_letter_code
_entity_poly.pdbx_strand_id
1 'polypeptide(L)'
;MVLVKNKFSLVIEPSREVIMQVDYQKQKLGNLLNAWYHSKNAKAHITITEFWASDRELESVSHYLEHIRKTEQPFEVSFKGLKHYDNGAVYVAPQPDSRKHLAALMKRVLTGFPIQTDVKSTEPHISIGRKLTEEQVLLALKNLYTHFSFRCDTLLLRKFDKNKKQYQPLMRFEMGLSADLGNSQIGLFS
;
A
#
# COMPACT_ATOMS: atom_id res chain seq x y z
N MET A 1 28.24 -17.91 7.41
CA MET A 1 26.82 -18.12 7.75
C MET A 1 25.99 -17.39 6.71
N VAL A 2 25.22 -18.07 5.87
CA VAL A 2 24.36 -17.43 4.88
C VAL A 2 23.18 -16.82 5.64
N LEU A 3 23.06 -15.49 5.64
CA LEU A 3 21.91 -14.80 6.24
C LEU A 3 20.66 -15.11 5.42
N VAL A 4 19.69 -15.74 6.06
CA VAL A 4 18.38 -16.00 5.43
C VAL A 4 17.66 -14.68 5.25
N LYS A 5 17.32 -14.36 3.99
CA LYS A 5 16.52 -13.18 3.67
C LYS A 5 15.06 -13.55 3.36
N ASN A 6 14.15 -12.75 3.86
CA ASN A 6 12.73 -12.82 3.55
C ASN A 6 12.33 -11.67 2.62
N LYS A 7 11.24 -11.84 1.87
CA LYS A 7 10.71 -10.80 0.99
C LYS A 7 9.68 -9.94 1.74
N PHE A 8 9.81 -8.64 1.60
CA PHE A 8 8.95 -7.64 2.24
C PHE A 8 8.40 -6.65 1.21
N SER A 9 7.34 -5.96 1.57
CA SER A 9 6.76 -4.86 0.82
C SER A 9 6.34 -3.75 1.78
N LEU A 10 6.69 -2.52 1.44
CA LEU A 10 6.22 -1.31 2.13
C LEU A 10 5.16 -0.64 1.27
N VAL A 11 4.02 -0.36 1.89
CA VAL A 11 2.86 0.23 1.21
C VAL A 11 2.22 1.33 2.05
N ILE A 12 1.43 2.19 1.42
CA ILE A 12 0.43 3.00 2.10
C ILE A 12 -0.83 2.15 2.24
N GLU A 13 -1.34 2.03 3.46
CA GLU A 13 -2.58 1.30 3.76
C GLU A 13 -3.77 2.28 3.70
N PRO A 14 -4.76 2.06 2.81
CA PRO A 14 -5.99 2.83 2.82
C PRO A 14 -6.86 2.52 4.04
N SER A 15 -7.87 3.37 4.28
CA SER A 15 -8.86 3.10 5.33
C SER A 15 -9.59 1.77 5.08
N ARG A 16 -10.16 1.21 6.15
CA ARG A 16 -10.93 -0.05 6.08
C ARG A 16 -12.09 0.04 5.08
N GLU A 17 -12.77 1.17 5.04
CA GLU A 17 -13.90 1.43 4.13
C GLU A 17 -13.44 1.38 2.67
N VAL A 18 -12.29 1.98 2.36
CA VAL A 18 -11.70 1.94 1.01
C VAL A 18 -11.25 0.52 0.64
N ILE A 19 -10.67 -0.22 1.58
CA ILE A 19 -10.30 -1.63 1.36
C ILE A 19 -11.55 -2.44 0.99
N MET A 20 -12.66 -2.27 1.72
CA MET A 20 -13.92 -2.97 1.42
C MET A 20 -14.53 -2.56 0.08
N GLN A 21 -14.50 -1.26 -0.27
CA GLN A 21 -14.99 -0.79 -1.57
C GLN A 21 -14.18 -1.37 -2.73
N VAL A 22 -12.85 -1.40 -2.62
CA VAL A 22 -11.98 -1.98 -3.64
C VAL A 22 -12.18 -3.49 -3.74
N ASP A 23 -12.33 -4.20 -2.62
CA ASP A 23 -12.62 -5.64 -2.62
C ASP A 23 -13.97 -5.93 -3.30
N TYR A 24 -15.00 -5.11 -3.07
CA TYR A 24 -16.27 -5.22 -3.78
C TYR A 24 -16.08 -5.10 -5.31
N GLN A 25 -15.32 -4.11 -5.78
CA GLN A 25 -15.05 -3.94 -7.21
C GLN A 25 -14.27 -5.14 -7.78
N LYS A 26 -13.33 -5.69 -7.03
CA LYS A 26 -12.58 -6.89 -7.42
C LYS A 26 -13.48 -8.13 -7.51
N GLN A 27 -14.39 -8.33 -6.57
CA GLN A 27 -15.37 -9.42 -6.64
C GLN A 27 -16.31 -9.25 -7.84
N LYS A 28 -16.80 -8.02 -8.06
CA LYS A 28 -17.62 -7.70 -9.23
C LYS A 28 -16.91 -8.03 -10.54
N LEU A 29 -15.62 -7.65 -10.66
CA LEU A 29 -14.81 -8.02 -11.82
C LEU A 29 -14.68 -9.54 -11.97
N GLY A 30 -14.39 -10.24 -10.89
CA GLY A 30 -14.29 -11.71 -10.90
C GLY A 30 -15.58 -12.39 -11.38
N ASN A 31 -16.74 -11.87 -10.98
CA ASN A 31 -18.05 -12.37 -11.44
C ASN A 31 -18.29 -12.07 -12.92
N LEU A 32 -17.92 -10.88 -13.38
CA LEU A 32 -18.03 -10.51 -14.81
C LEU A 32 -17.14 -11.36 -15.70
N LEU A 33 -15.93 -11.67 -15.24
CA LEU A 33 -14.98 -12.53 -15.97
C LEU A 33 -15.34 -14.03 -15.87
N ASN A 34 -16.17 -14.42 -14.93
CA ASN A 34 -16.42 -15.82 -14.54
C ASN A 34 -15.12 -16.62 -14.36
N ALA A 35 -14.06 -15.96 -13.84
CA ALA A 35 -12.73 -16.53 -13.74
C ALA A 35 -11.94 -15.91 -12.59
N TRP A 36 -10.89 -16.62 -12.17
CA TRP A 36 -9.86 -16.06 -11.32
C TRP A 36 -8.93 -15.17 -12.15
N TYR A 37 -8.43 -14.08 -11.55
CA TYR A 37 -7.45 -13.20 -12.15
C TYR A 37 -6.42 -12.71 -11.12
N HIS A 38 -5.26 -12.26 -11.59
CA HIS A 38 -4.22 -11.74 -10.72
C HIS A 38 -4.67 -10.47 -9.98
N SER A 39 -4.36 -10.39 -8.70
CA SER A 39 -4.75 -9.34 -7.72
C SER A 39 -6.18 -9.46 -7.17
N LYS A 40 -7.02 -10.42 -7.60
CA LYS A 40 -8.40 -10.57 -7.09
C LYS A 40 -8.44 -10.59 -5.56
N ASN A 41 -7.57 -11.37 -4.92
CA ASN A 41 -7.56 -11.56 -3.46
C ASN A 41 -6.56 -10.65 -2.71
N ALA A 42 -5.84 -9.78 -3.42
CA ALA A 42 -4.92 -8.84 -2.78
C ALA A 42 -5.70 -7.66 -2.17
N LYS A 43 -5.51 -7.39 -0.89
CA LYS A 43 -6.11 -6.21 -0.24
C LYS A 43 -5.63 -4.92 -0.91
N ALA A 44 -6.49 -3.89 -0.90
CA ALA A 44 -6.16 -2.58 -1.45
C ALA A 44 -4.93 -1.98 -0.75
N HIS A 45 -4.01 -1.41 -1.52
CA HIS A 45 -2.81 -0.74 -1.03
C HIS A 45 -2.16 0.08 -2.15
N ILE A 46 -1.29 1.02 -1.77
CA ILE A 46 -0.41 1.75 -2.70
C ILE A 46 1.02 1.29 -2.43
N THR A 47 1.65 0.64 -3.40
CA THR A 47 3.01 0.10 -3.25
C THR A 47 4.05 1.23 -3.31
N ILE A 48 4.94 1.29 -2.32
CA ILE A 48 6.12 2.16 -2.30
C ILE A 48 7.34 1.36 -2.77
N THR A 49 7.60 0.20 -2.12
CA THR A 49 8.77 -0.60 -2.45
C THR A 49 8.60 -2.07 -2.08
N GLU A 50 9.39 -2.94 -2.75
CA GLU A 50 9.60 -4.33 -2.36
C GLU A 50 11.10 -4.60 -2.22
N PHE A 51 11.49 -5.44 -1.26
CA PHE A 51 12.89 -5.71 -0.93
C PHE A 51 13.07 -7.05 -0.22
N TRP A 52 14.32 -7.53 -0.22
CA TRP A 52 14.75 -8.68 0.58
C TRP A 52 15.57 -8.20 1.77
N ALA A 53 15.26 -8.70 2.96
CA ALA A 53 15.96 -8.33 4.17
C ALA A 53 16.19 -9.54 5.08
N SER A 54 17.35 -9.57 5.73
CA SER A 54 17.62 -10.34 6.94
C SER A 54 16.95 -9.67 8.15
N ASP A 55 16.91 -10.34 9.29
CA ASP A 55 16.32 -9.77 10.52
C ASP A 55 17.02 -8.46 10.93
N ARG A 56 18.36 -8.40 10.84
CA ARG A 56 19.14 -7.18 11.13
C ARG A 56 18.82 -6.03 10.17
N GLU A 57 18.71 -6.31 8.87
CA GLU A 57 18.32 -5.29 7.88
C GLU A 57 16.87 -4.83 8.12
N LEU A 58 15.99 -5.72 8.55
CA LEU A 58 14.59 -5.40 8.90
C LEU A 58 14.51 -4.46 10.11
N GLU A 59 15.36 -4.65 11.13
CA GLU A 59 15.48 -3.71 12.26
C GLU A 59 15.85 -2.30 11.79
N SER A 60 16.83 -2.19 10.88
CA SER A 60 17.22 -0.89 10.30
C SER A 60 16.06 -0.24 9.53
N VAL A 61 15.30 -1.03 8.77
CA VAL A 61 14.09 -0.55 8.08
C VAL A 61 13.03 -0.09 9.09
N SER A 62 12.81 -0.85 10.17
CA SER A 62 11.83 -0.49 11.19
C SER A 62 12.20 0.81 11.91
N HIS A 63 13.46 1.00 12.31
CA HIS A 63 13.93 2.26 12.89
C HIS A 63 13.77 3.45 11.93
N TYR A 64 14.05 3.25 10.65
CA TYR A 64 13.84 4.27 9.63
C TYR A 64 12.36 4.65 9.51
N LEU A 65 11.45 3.68 9.46
CA LEU A 65 10.01 3.93 9.36
C LEU A 65 9.45 4.58 10.63
N GLU A 66 10.02 4.28 11.82
CA GLU A 66 9.72 5.00 13.06
C GLU A 66 10.12 6.47 13.00
N HIS A 67 11.22 6.82 12.32
CA HIS A 67 11.57 8.20 12.05
C HIS A 67 10.59 8.85 11.08
N ILE A 68 10.27 8.19 9.95
CA ILE A 68 9.33 8.69 8.94
C ILE A 68 7.98 9.02 9.56
N ARG A 69 7.37 8.11 10.35
CA ARG A 69 6.05 8.36 10.95
C ARG A 69 6.00 9.56 11.89
N LYS A 70 7.12 9.92 12.51
CA LYS A 70 7.24 11.11 13.39
C LYS A 70 7.41 12.41 12.61
N THR A 71 7.96 12.36 11.41
CA THR A 71 8.27 13.53 10.59
C THR A 71 7.21 13.83 9.54
N GLU A 72 6.48 12.82 9.09
CA GLU A 72 5.42 12.98 8.10
C GLU A 72 4.08 13.25 8.75
N GLN A 73 3.30 14.17 8.15
CA GLN A 73 1.95 14.49 8.61
C GLN A 73 0.90 13.78 7.75
N PRO A 74 -0.19 13.32 8.35
CA PRO A 74 -1.31 12.76 7.60
C PRO A 74 -1.96 13.82 6.69
N PHE A 75 -2.50 13.37 5.55
CA PHE A 75 -3.21 14.22 4.61
C PHE A 75 -4.35 13.46 3.91
N GLU A 76 -5.37 14.21 3.45
CA GLU A 76 -6.48 13.63 2.72
C GLU A 76 -6.10 13.33 1.26
N VAL A 77 -6.54 12.19 0.76
CA VAL A 77 -6.36 11.78 -0.63
C VAL A 77 -7.68 11.32 -1.24
N SER A 78 -7.85 11.63 -2.52
CA SER A 78 -9.04 11.28 -3.30
C SER A 78 -8.65 10.51 -4.54
N PHE A 79 -9.41 9.47 -4.84
CA PHE A 79 -9.24 8.60 -6.00
C PHE A 79 -10.54 8.55 -6.80
N LYS A 80 -10.44 8.63 -8.13
CA LYS A 80 -11.62 8.62 -9.00
C LYS A 80 -11.31 8.02 -10.36
N GLY A 81 -12.17 7.08 -10.76
CA GLY A 81 -12.11 6.45 -12.06
C GLY A 81 -11.02 5.39 -12.20
N LEU A 82 -11.15 4.59 -13.23
CA LEU A 82 -10.21 3.53 -13.57
C LEU A 82 -9.30 3.97 -14.71
N LYS A 83 -8.06 3.51 -14.64
CA LYS A 83 -7.06 3.59 -15.70
C LYS A 83 -6.44 2.22 -15.91
N HIS A 84 -5.71 2.05 -16.98
CA HIS A 84 -4.96 0.82 -17.26
C HIS A 84 -3.56 1.13 -17.79
N TYR A 85 -2.70 0.14 -17.68
CA TYR A 85 -1.41 0.08 -18.37
C TYR A 85 -1.48 -0.96 -19.50
N ASP A 86 -0.63 -0.83 -20.49
CA ASP A 86 -0.56 -1.74 -21.65
C ASP A 86 -0.27 -3.21 -21.27
N ASN A 87 0.27 -3.44 -20.08
CA ASN A 87 0.53 -4.78 -19.55
C ASN A 87 -0.71 -5.47 -18.95
N GLY A 88 -1.91 -4.92 -19.16
CA GLY A 88 -3.17 -5.48 -18.65
C GLY A 88 -3.42 -5.21 -17.16
N ALA A 89 -2.77 -4.22 -16.57
CA ALA A 89 -3.10 -3.80 -15.22
C ALA A 89 -4.19 -2.70 -15.22
N VAL A 90 -5.29 -2.94 -14.51
CA VAL A 90 -6.37 -1.97 -14.24
C VAL A 90 -6.26 -1.48 -12.82
N TYR A 91 -6.32 -0.17 -12.61
CA TYR A 91 -6.13 0.47 -11.32
C TYR A 91 -6.99 1.72 -11.13
N VAL A 92 -7.19 2.10 -9.86
CA VAL A 92 -7.79 3.40 -9.51
C VAL A 92 -6.69 4.43 -9.39
N ALA A 93 -6.85 5.56 -10.09
CA ALA A 93 -5.90 6.66 -10.07
C ALA A 93 -6.27 7.70 -9.01
N PRO A 94 -5.28 8.27 -8.30
CA PRO A 94 -5.53 9.43 -7.46
C PRO A 94 -5.86 10.67 -8.31
N GLN A 95 -6.65 11.59 -7.74
CA GLN A 95 -6.87 12.91 -8.32
C GLN A 95 -5.53 13.70 -8.36
N PRO A 96 -5.39 14.72 -9.23
CA PRO A 96 -4.10 15.38 -9.50
C PRO A 96 -3.36 15.87 -8.25
N ASP A 97 -4.05 16.53 -7.32
CA ASP A 97 -3.42 17.02 -6.08
C ASP A 97 -3.05 15.89 -5.13
N SER A 98 -3.91 14.89 -4.98
CA SER A 98 -3.61 13.68 -4.20
C SER A 98 -2.42 12.93 -4.79
N ARG A 99 -2.29 12.86 -6.14
CA ARG A 99 -1.14 12.25 -6.81
C ARG A 99 0.17 12.96 -6.46
N LYS A 100 0.18 14.30 -6.44
CA LYS A 100 1.37 15.09 -6.08
C LYS A 100 1.82 14.80 -4.64
N HIS A 101 0.89 14.83 -3.68
CA HIS A 101 1.18 14.59 -2.28
C HIS A 101 1.66 13.15 -2.02
N LEU A 102 0.98 12.16 -2.59
CA LEU A 102 1.37 10.76 -2.50
C LEU A 102 2.74 10.50 -3.12
N ALA A 103 2.99 10.98 -4.33
CA ALA A 103 4.27 10.83 -5.00
C ALA A 103 5.42 11.50 -4.22
N ALA A 104 5.18 12.67 -3.61
CA ALA A 104 6.14 13.35 -2.75
C ALA A 104 6.46 12.54 -1.49
N LEU A 105 5.45 12.00 -0.79
CA LEU A 105 5.65 11.10 0.35
C LEU A 105 6.45 9.86 -0.06
N MET A 106 6.03 9.17 -1.13
CA MET A 106 6.72 7.98 -1.63
C MET A 106 8.18 8.26 -1.98
N LYS A 107 8.47 9.40 -2.60
CA LYS A 107 9.84 9.84 -2.91
C LYS A 107 10.66 10.07 -1.64
N ARG A 108 10.12 10.76 -0.63
CA ARG A 108 10.83 10.99 0.65
C ARG A 108 11.15 9.67 1.34
N VAL A 109 10.17 8.75 1.41
CA VAL A 109 10.39 7.40 1.97
C VAL A 109 11.48 6.64 1.22
N LEU A 110 11.53 6.74 -0.10
CA LEU A 110 12.53 6.02 -0.91
C LEU A 110 13.92 6.65 -0.84
N THR A 111 14.04 7.98 -0.68
CA THR A 111 15.33 8.69 -0.69
C THR A 111 16.23 8.26 0.47
N GLY A 112 15.68 8.01 1.65
CA GLY A 112 16.45 7.59 2.83
C GLY A 112 16.34 6.09 3.15
N PHE A 113 15.78 5.29 2.27
CA PHE A 113 15.50 3.87 2.57
C PHE A 113 16.83 3.12 2.82
N PRO A 114 17.00 2.44 3.98
CA PRO A 114 18.32 2.06 4.48
C PRO A 114 18.95 0.84 3.79
N ILE A 115 18.21 0.16 2.91
CA ILE A 115 18.68 -1.03 2.21
C ILE A 115 18.33 -1.00 0.72
N GLN A 116 18.98 -1.85 -0.05
CA GLN A 116 18.68 -2.01 -1.47
C GLN A 116 17.27 -2.59 -1.68
N THR A 117 16.58 -2.11 -2.71
CA THR A 117 15.21 -2.51 -3.03
C THR A 117 15.10 -3.05 -4.45
N ASP A 118 14.23 -4.06 -4.66
CA ASP A 118 13.97 -4.66 -5.97
C ASP A 118 12.99 -3.81 -6.79
N VAL A 119 11.99 -3.23 -6.10
CA VAL A 119 10.95 -2.41 -6.71
C VAL A 119 10.94 -1.06 -6.03
N LYS A 120 10.86 0.00 -6.81
CA LYS A 120 10.62 1.38 -6.35
C LYS A 120 9.47 1.96 -7.15
N SER A 121 8.50 2.56 -6.48
CA SER A 121 7.39 3.24 -7.12
C SER A 121 7.20 4.64 -6.54
N THR A 122 7.05 5.62 -7.42
CA THR A 122 6.59 6.98 -7.11
C THR A 122 5.30 7.31 -7.86
N GLU A 123 4.70 6.31 -8.52
CA GLU A 123 3.43 6.40 -9.22
C GLU A 123 2.32 5.78 -8.36
N PRO A 124 1.59 6.60 -7.57
CA PRO A 124 0.58 6.08 -6.66
C PRO A 124 -0.64 5.56 -7.44
N HIS A 125 -1.06 4.34 -7.12
CA HIS A 125 -2.26 3.71 -7.67
C HIS A 125 -2.73 2.57 -6.77
N ILE A 126 -4.03 2.23 -6.86
CA ILE A 126 -4.61 1.07 -6.19
C ILE A 126 -5.05 0.07 -7.27
N SER A 127 -4.41 -1.09 -7.30
CA SER A 127 -4.68 -2.13 -8.30
C SER A 127 -6.04 -2.78 -8.11
N ILE A 128 -6.79 -2.92 -9.20
CA ILE A 128 -8.04 -3.71 -9.29
C ILE A 128 -7.73 -5.08 -9.89
N GLY A 129 -7.12 -5.12 -11.08
CA GLY A 129 -6.76 -6.34 -11.78
C GLY A 129 -5.37 -6.24 -12.38
N ARG A 130 -4.71 -7.39 -12.60
CA ARG A 130 -3.39 -7.46 -13.22
C ARG A 130 -3.37 -8.60 -14.22
N LYS A 131 -2.57 -8.45 -15.29
CA LYS A 131 -2.44 -9.43 -16.38
C LYS A 131 -3.79 -9.79 -17.04
N LEU A 132 -4.66 -8.80 -17.16
CA LEU A 132 -5.92 -8.93 -17.87
C LEU A 132 -5.65 -8.87 -19.38
N THR A 133 -6.45 -9.58 -20.17
CA THR A 133 -6.47 -9.39 -21.63
C THR A 133 -7.09 -8.05 -21.98
N GLU A 134 -6.90 -7.59 -23.21
CA GLU A 134 -7.49 -6.33 -23.68
C GLU A 134 -9.03 -6.32 -23.52
N GLU A 135 -9.70 -7.40 -23.89
CA GLU A 135 -11.15 -7.56 -23.73
C GLU A 135 -11.58 -7.46 -22.25
N GLN A 136 -10.81 -8.09 -21.34
CA GLN A 136 -11.06 -8.03 -19.89
C GLN A 136 -10.83 -6.62 -19.33
N VAL A 137 -9.84 -5.89 -19.82
CA VAL A 137 -9.60 -4.48 -19.49
C VAL A 137 -10.80 -3.63 -19.91
N LEU A 138 -11.27 -3.75 -21.16
CA LEU A 138 -12.44 -3.02 -21.65
C LEU A 138 -13.70 -3.35 -20.84
N LEU A 139 -13.90 -4.62 -20.49
CA LEU A 139 -14.99 -5.04 -19.62
C LEU A 139 -14.92 -4.40 -18.24
N ALA A 140 -13.74 -4.36 -17.63
CA ALA A 140 -13.52 -3.70 -16.35
C ALA A 140 -13.83 -2.19 -16.42
N LEU A 141 -13.27 -1.49 -17.41
CA LEU A 141 -13.46 -0.04 -17.58
C LEU A 141 -14.93 0.34 -17.82
N LYS A 142 -15.70 -0.52 -18.53
CA LYS A 142 -17.12 -0.29 -18.80
C LYS A 142 -18.02 -0.53 -17.59
N ASN A 143 -17.70 -1.49 -16.73
CA ASN A 143 -18.62 -1.99 -15.70
C ASN A 143 -18.27 -1.63 -14.27
N LEU A 144 -17.02 -1.21 -14.00
CA LEU A 144 -16.60 -0.82 -12.67
C LEU A 144 -16.56 0.69 -12.52
N TYR A 145 -16.90 1.15 -11.34
CA TYR A 145 -16.81 2.56 -10.97
C TYR A 145 -16.22 2.69 -9.59
N THR A 146 -15.25 3.60 -9.45
CA THR A 146 -14.57 3.86 -8.17
C THR A 146 -14.46 5.36 -7.92
N HIS A 147 -14.89 5.78 -6.73
CA HIS A 147 -14.69 7.11 -6.20
C HIS A 147 -14.65 7.00 -4.69
N PHE A 148 -13.52 7.33 -4.09
CA PHE A 148 -13.35 7.32 -2.64
C PHE A 148 -12.26 8.30 -2.20
N SER A 149 -12.32 8.68 -0.94
CA SER A 149 -11.29 9.47 -0.27
C SER A 149 -10.93 8.80 1.04
N PHE A 150 -9.71 9.00 1.50
CA PHE A 150 -9.27 8.53 2.81
C PHE A 150 -8.12 9.39 3.33
N ARG A 151 -7.93 9.35 4.64
CA ARG A 151 -6.78 9.95 5.30
C ARG A 151 -5.56 9.04 5.10
N CYS A 152 -4.56 9.53 4.38
CA CYS A 152 -3.28 8.86 4.23
C CYS A 152 -2.45 9.11 5.50
N ASP A 153 -2.49 8.15 6.41
CA ASP A 153 -1.86 8.25 7.74
C ASP A 153 -1.06 7.02 8.13
N THR A 154 -1.11 5.94 7.36
CA THR A 154 -0.51 4.66 7.75
C THR A 154 0.38 4.09 6.67
N LEU A 155 1.66 3.85 7.03
CA LEU A 155 2.57 3.01 6.28
C LEU A 155 2.48 1.58 6.84
N LEU A 156 2.32 0.59 5.95
CA LEU A 156 2.23 -0.81 6.32
C LEU A 156 3.40 -1.59 5.75
N LEU A 157 4.21 -2.15 6.63
CA LEU A 157 5.23 -3.13 6.29
C LEU A 157 4.60 -4.53 6.27
N ARG A 158 4.81 -5.25 5.18
CA ARG A 158 4.24 -6.59 4.96
C ARG A 158 5.35 -7.60 4.66
N LYS A 159 5.18 -8.83 5.13
CA LYS A 159 6.05 -9.97 4.83
C LYS A 159 5.37 -10.90 3.83
N PHE A 160 6.13 -11.39 2.84
CA PHE A 160 5.61 -12.37 1.89
C PHE A 160 5.49 -13.75 2.54
N ASP A 161 4.28 -14.29 2.54
CA ASP A 161 3.98 -15.66 2.98
C ASP A 161 4.04 -16.60 1.76
N LYS A 162 5.01 -17.50 1.75
CA LYS A 162 5.24 -18.44 0.65
C LYS A 162 4.10 -19.45 0.50
N ASN A 163 3.45 -19.83 1.61
CA ASN A 163 2.36 -20.81 1.60
C ASN A 163 1.08 -20.19 1.02
N LYS A 164 0.76 -18.96 1.41
CA LYS A 164 -0.40 -18.22 0.92
C LYS A 164 -0.14 -17.52 -0.42
N LYS A 165 1.13 -17.45 -0.85
CA LYS A 165 1.58 -16.68 -2.02
C LYS A 165 1.10 -15.22 -2.01
N GLN A 166 1.07 -14.61 -0.82
CA GLN A 166 0.58 -13.24 -0.58
C GLN A 166 1.38 -12.56 0.51
N TYR A 167 1.42 -11.22 0.47
CA TYR A 167 1.95 -10.41 1.55
C TYR A 167 0.97 -10.36 2.72
N GLN A 168 1.48 -10.60 3.93
CA GLN A 168 0.75 -10.49 5.19
C GLN A 168 1.20 -9.25 5.96
N PRO A 169 0.30 -8.51 6.63
CA PRO A 169 0.66 -7.41 7.52
C PRO A 169 1.70 -7.84 8.55
N LEU A 170 2.71 -7.01 8.78
CA LEU A 170 3.74 -7.23 9.78
C LEU A 170 3.77 -6.12 10.82
N MET A 171 3.95 -4.86 10.38
CA MET A 171 4.00 -3.67 11.26
C MET A 171 3.31 -2.49 10.59
N ARG A 172 2.59 -1.69 11.42
CA ARG A 172 1.96 -0.41 11.01
C ARG A 172 2.70 0.75 11.65
N PHE A 173 2.88 1.80 10.88
CA PHE A 173 3.53 3.05 11.28
C PHE A 173 2.53 4.18 11.00
N GLU A 174 1.82 4.63 12.05
CA GLU A 174 0.85 5.71 11.96
C GLU A 174 1.58 7.05 11.97
N MET A 175 1.37 7.89 10.96
CA MET A 175 2.00 9.21 10.80
C MET A 175 1.34 10.24 11.73
N GLY A 176 2.10 11.29 12.10
CA GLY A 176 1.60 12.40 12.90
C GLY A 176 1.49 12.12 14.41
N LEU A 177 1.97 10.97 14.87
CA LEU A 177 2.10 10.71 16.30
C LEU A 177 3.41 11.35 16.79
N SER A 178 3.34 12.55 17.35
CA SER A 178 4.46 13.15 18.09
C SER A 178 4.77 12.30 19.33
N ALA A 179 6.05 12.29 19.74
CA ALA A 179 6.55 11.48 20.87
C ALA A 179 5.94 11.86 22.25
N ASP A 180 5.05 12.85 22.32
CA ASP A 180 4.60 13.48 23.55
C ASP A 180 3.37 12.84 24.21
N LEU A 181 2.82 11.73 23.70
CA LEU A 181 1.71 11.03 24.35
C LEU A 181 2.13 9.86 25.26
N GLY A 182 3.44 9.72 25.53
CA GLY A 182 3.99 8.64 26.36
C GLY A 182 4.06 8.92 27.87
N ASN A 183 3.65 10.12 28.38
CA ASN A 183 3.87 10.51 29.78
C ASN A 183 2.66 11.09 30.51
N SER A 184 1.47 10.61 30.23
CA SER A 184 0.28 11.06 30.98
C SER A 184 -0.57 9.86 31.37
N GLN A 185 -0.08 9.06 32.31
CA GLN A 185 -0.89 8.33 33.30
C GLN A 185 0.00 7.42 34.17
N ILE A 186 0.86 8.02 35.01
CA ILE A 186 1.21 7.42 36.31
C ILE A 186 0.92 8.56 37.31
N GLY A 187 -0.26 8.56 37.82
CA GLY A 187 -0.69 9.52 38.81
C GLY A 187 -1.89 9.03 39.59
N LEU A 188 -1.60 8.54 40.81
CA LEU A 188 -2.43 8.64 41.99
C LEU A 188 -3.56 7.61 42.19
N PHE A 189 -3.20 6.54 42.90
CA PHE A 189 -4.03 6.15 44.04
C PHE A 189 -3.11 6.09 45.28
N SER A 190 -3.23 7.12 46.12
CA SER A 190 -2.92 7.09 47.54
C SER A 190 -4.18 6.65 48.25
#